data_50628b445eb4e4c0064cc767d39f1fec
#
_entry.id   50628b445eb4e4c0064cc767d39f1fec
#
_cell.length_a   1.000
_cell.length_b   1.000
_cell.length_c   1.000
_cell.angle_alpha   90.00
_cell.angle_beta   90.00
_cell.angle_gamma   90.00
#
_symmetry.space_group_name_H-M   'P 1'
#
loop_
_entity.id
_entity.type
_entity.pdbx_description
1 polymer ?
#
loop_
_entity_poly.entity_id
_entity_poly.type
_entity_poly.pdbx_seq_one_letter_code
_entity_poly.pdbx_strand_id
1 'polypeptide(L)'
;MNSSNEHAATTLDQMKAQFPQADFALMERGVKQAAALWRDSDGTAADFTAFCLLHYVPDADTRKTLFDKLSYAQEVFGGGYHKINVALKLPVHLEGPPLTPIDELLASHAVAAHYKDAMFANKLAFITILNFPNYSLREKNDLGAHWSRLEWAYARMGDVFTNRLPASVAQDLAKAGSVGENYIAEYNIMMGHLLDGQGQRLFPADMVLLSHWNLRDELKSNYAPVPNAFAKQQMIYKVMTHIVGQTIPKEVINNRAYDWAPESNTLFKDGKEVKATPEGERRYAMLLGQFKAALKADPYYPAHNTAILRAFDGGMEISFEEIEEMFTQYISSPQVQEVAALIKKRLGRDLEPFDIWYDGFKARSGLSEELLTAQTTKRYPTAQAFEKDIHNMLIKLGYAPDRAKFLASKIVVEAARGSGHAWGAASRDDVARLRTRLTPKGMDYKGFNIALHELGHNVEQTISLYDMDYYMLQGVPNTAFTETLAFIFQKRDLDILGISEHNPLKESLATLDIFWGSYEIMGVALVDMYTWKWLYDHPQAT
;
A
#
# COMPACT_ATOMS: atom_id res chain seq x y z
N MET A 1 6.86 2.60 -35.44
CA MET A 1 6.78 1.12 -35.22
C MET A 1 7.46 0.27 -36.30
N ASN A 2 7.46 0.65 -37.59
CA ASN A 2 8.08 -0.19 -38.65
C ASN A 2 9.62 -0.25 -38.61
N SER A 3 10.32 0.85 -38.33
CA SER A 3 11.80 0.88 -38.38
C SER A 3 12.50 0.07 -37.26
N SER A 4 11.99 0.08 -36.06
CA SER A 4 12.56 -0.69 -34.95
C SER A 4 12.41 -2.21 -35.13
N ASN A 5 11.33 -2.66 -35.74
CA ASN A 5 11.13 -4.08 -36.08
C ASN A 5 12.06 -4.58 -37.20
N GLU A 6 12.31 -3.76 -38.22
CA GLU A 6 13.27 -4.07 -39.30
C GLU A 6 14.71 -4.15 -38.77
N HIS A 7 15.11 -3.23 -37.89
CA HIS A 7 16.42 -3.23 -37.25
C HIS A 7 16.60 -4.47 -36.36
N ALA A 8 15.55 -4.86 -35.59
CA ALA A 8 15.60 -6.05 -34.77
C ALA A 8 15.78 -7.34 -35.62
N ALA A 9 15.10 -7.45 -36.77
CA ALA A 9 15.22 -8.61 -37.65
C ALA A 9 16.65 -8.76 -38.20
N THR A 10 17.21 -7.68 -38.76
CA THR A 10 18.60 -7.66 -39.27
C THR A 10 19.62 -8.02 -38.19
N THR A 11 19.42 -7.49 -36.97
CA THR A 11 20.29 -7.81 -35.82
C THR A 11 20.19 -9.29 -35.46
N LEU A 12 18.99 -9.87 -35.44
CA LEU A 12 18.77 -11.28 -35.11
C LEU A 12 19.46 -12.22 -36.11
N ASP A 13 19.43 -11.91 -37.39
CA ASP A 13 20.09 -12.75 -38.41
C ASP A 13 21.61 -12.79 -38.18
N GLN A 14 22.23 -11.66 -37.86
CA GLN A 14 23.64 -11.58 -37.51
C GLN A 14 23.98 -12.30 -36.19
N MET A 15 23.14 -12.14 -35.17
CA MET A 15 23.32 -12.83 -33.89
C MET A 15 23.19 -14.35 -34.00
N LYS A 16 22.22 -14.84 -34.77
CA LYS A 16 22.06 -16.29 -35.04
C LYS A 16 23.28 -16.88 -35.76
N ALA A 17 23.86 -16.11 -36.68
CA ALA A 17 25.08 -16.51 -37.35
C ALA A 17 26.31 -16.56 -36.41
N GLN A 18 26.42 -15.59 -35.48
CA GLN A 18 27.51 -15.51 -34.51
C GLN A 18 27.35 -16.54 -33.37
N PHE A 19 26.12 -16.81 -32.93
CA PHE A 19 25.82 -17.65 -31.78
C PHE A 19 24.91 -18.84 -32.16
N PRO A 20 25.37 -19.76 -33.02
CA PRO A 20 24.51 -20.83 -33.57
C PRO A 20 24.02 -21.86 -32.56
N GLN A 21 24.60 -21.88 -31.33
CA GLN A 21 24.23 -22.78 -30.24
C GLN A 21 23.36 -22.11 -29.17
N ALA A 22 23.03 -20.82 -29.35
CA ALA A 22 22.24 -20.07 -28.36
C ALA A 22 20.77 -20.50 -28.38
N ASP A 23 20.07 -20.21 -27.27
CA ASP A 23 18.61 -20.26 -27.23
C ASP A 23 18.05 -19.09 -28.08
N PHE A 24 17.58 -19.44 -29.28
CA PHE A 24 17.08 -18.47 -30.25
C PHE A 24 15.77 -17.78 -29.77
N ALA A 25 14.94 -18.46 -29.00
CA ALA A 25 13.71 -17.86 -28.50
C ALA A 25 14.02 -16.77 -27.45
N LEU A 26 14.94 -17.06 -26.54
CA LEU A 26 15.43 -16.09 -25.55
C LEU A 26 16.14 -14.91 -26.22
N MET A 27 17.02 -15.19 -27.19
CA MET A 27 17.73 -14.16 -27.97
C MET A 27 16.77 -13.23 -28.69
N GLU A 28 15.79 -13.80 -29.40
CA GLU A 28 14.79 -13.04 -30.15
C GLU A 28 13.98 -12.13 -29.24
N ARG A 29 13.54 -12.66 -28.09
CA ARG A 29 12.81 -11.89 -27.07
C ARG A 29 13.63 -10.72 -26.56
N GLY A 30 14.88 -10.95 -26.14
CA GLY A 30 15.77 -9.92 -25.62
C GLY A 30 16.05 -8.82 -26.64
N VAL A 31 16.36 -9.20 -27.89
CA VAL A 31 16.62 -8.22 -28.97
C VAL A 31 15.38 -7.39 -29.27
N LYS A 32 14.19 -7.98 -29.39
CA LYS A 32 12.93 -7.27 -29.65
C LYS A 32 12.60 -6.27 -28.52
N GLN A 33 12.76 -6.69 -27.29
CA GLN A 33 12.48 -5.81 -26.13
C GLN A 33 13.52 -4.69 -26.00
N ALA A 34 14.79 -4.96 -26.25
CA ALA A 34 15.83 -3.93 -26.28
C ALA A 34 15.59 -2.92 -27.42
N ALA A 35 15.26 -3.39 -28.62
CA ALA A 35 14.96 -2.53 -29.76
C ALA A 35 13.75 -1.63 -29.53
N ALA A 36 12.72 -2.12 -28.84
CA ALA A 36 11.53 -1.33 -28.50
C ALA A 36 11.82 -0.12 -27.58
N LEU A 37 12.90 -0.19 -26.79
CA LEU A 37 13.31 0.86 -25.85
C LEU A 37 14.53 1.66 -26.34
N TRP A 38 15.16 1.23 -27.45
CA TRP A 38 16.30 1.94 -28.05
C TRP A 38 15.81 3.20 -28.76
N ARG A 39 16.46 4.34 -28.49
CA ARG A 39 16.15 5.66 -29.04
C ARG A 39 17.32 6.19 -29.85
N ASP A 40 17.10 7.20 -30.70
CA ASP A 40 18.16 7.85 -31.46
C ASP A 40 19.29 8.40 -30.58
N SER A 41 18.97 8.81 -29.37
CA SER A 41 19.96 9.23 -28.37
C SER A 41 20.87 8.11 -27.86
N ASP A 42 20.51 6.86 -28.09
CA ASP A 42 21.29 5.69 -27.69
C ASP A 42 22.26 5.22 -28.77
N GLY A 43 22.03 5.62 -30.02
CA GLY A 43 22.83 5.29 -31.18
C GLY A 43 21.99 4.90 -32.41
N THR A 44 22.66 4.73 -33.53
CA THR A 44 22.06 4.27 -34.80
C THR A 44 21.64 2.80 -34.75
N ALA A 45 20.97 2.31 -35.80
CA ALA A 45 20.67 0.89 -35.97
C ALA A 45 21.92 0.00 -36.02
N ALA A 46 23.01 0.50 -36.63
CA ALA A 46 24.30 -0.19 -36.67
C ALA A 46 24.92 -0.28 -35.26
N ASP A 47 24.84 0.80 -34.48
CA ASP A 47 25.30 0.79 -33.09
C ASP A 47 24.49 -0.20 -32.23
N PHE A 48 23.18 -0.29 -32.45
CA PHE A 48 22.32 -1.29 -31.77
C PHE A 48 22.76 -2.72 -32.10
N THR A 49 22.98 -3.01 -33.38
CA THR A 49 23.44 -4.34 -33.82
C THR A 49 24.82 -4.68 -33.21
N ALA A 50 25.76 -3.75 -33.28
CA ALA A 50 27.09 -3.93 -32.67
C ALA A 50 27.00 -4.13 -31.15
N PHE A 51 26.13 -3.39 -30.49
CA PHE A 51 25.84 -3.55 -29.06
C PHE A 51 25.31 -4.95 -28.73
N CYS A 52 24.31 -5.44 -29.46
CA CYS A 52 23.74 -6.77 -29.24
C CYS A 52 24.79 -7.89 -29.44
N LEU A 53 25.59 -7.82 -30.50
CA LEU A 53 26.64 -8.80 -30.78
C LEU A 53 27.74 -8.81 -29.71
N LEU A 54 28.04 -7.65 -29.12
CA LEU A 54 29.08 -7.52 -28.09
C LEU A 54 28.62 -7.95 -26.69
N HIS A 55 27.34 -7.70 -26.34
CA HIS A 55 26.84 -7.82 -24.97
C HIS A 55 25.87 -8.98 -24.73
N TYR A 56 25.48 -9.72 -25.77
CA TYR A 56 24.71 -10.95 -25.58
C TYR A 56 25.59 -12.07 -25.03
N VAL A 57 25.10 -12.78 -24.03
CA VAL A 57 25.81 -13.86 -23.32
C VAL A 57 25.10 -15.20 -23.58
N PRO A 58 25.58 -16.01 -24.54
CA PRO A 58 24.95 -17.28 -24.90
C PRO A 58 25.20 -18.39 -23.89
N ASP A 59 26.36 -18.35 -23.20
CA ASP A 59 26.77 -19.36 -22.24
C ASP A 59 26.06 -19.21 -20.90
N ALA A 60 25.54 -20.34 -20.36
CA ALA A 60 24.73 -20.34 -19.14
C ALA A 60 25.52 -19.91 -17.90
N ASP A 61 26.78 -20.35 -17.75
CA ASP A 61 27.60 -20.03 -16.56
C ASP A 61 28.01 -18.55 -16.55
N THR A 62 28.40 -18.04 -17.72
CA THR A 62 28.71 -16.62 -17.91
C THR A 62 27.47 -15.74 -17.68
N ARG A 63 26.30 -16.17 -18.17
CA ARG A 63 25.02 -15.48 -17.95
C ARG A 63 24.65 -15.47 -16.45
N LYS A 64 24.87 -16.58 -15.74
CA LYS A 64 24.68 -16.64 -14.28
C LYS A 64 25.61 -15.65 -13.55
N THR A 65 26.88 -15.58 -13.98
CA THR A 65 27.84 -14.62 -13.43
C THR A 65 27.42 -13.17 -13.67
N LEU A 66 26.90 -12.87 -14.87
CA LEU A 66 26.33 -11.55 -15.20
C LEU A 66 25.14 -11.23 -14.30
N PHE A 67 24.21 -12.20 -14.14
CA PHE A 67 23.05 -12.08 -13.27
C PHE A 67 23.44 -11.73 -11.83
N ASP A 68 24.42 -12.44 -11.27
CA ASP A 68 24.87 -12.20 -9.88
C ASP A 68 25.41 -10.79 -9.69
N LYS A 69 26.19 -10.29 -10.66
CA LYS A 69 26.70 -8.91 -10.62
C LYS A 69 25.58 -7.87 -10.73
N LEU A 70 24.63 -8.07 -11.64
CA LEU A 70 23.50 -7.17 -11.82
C LEU A 70 22.56 -7.21 -10.60
N SER A 71 22.29 -8.40 -10.06
CA SER A 71 21.46 -8.58 -8.87
C SER A 71 22.07 -7.89 -7.64
N TYR A 72 23.38 -8.02 -7.43
CA TYR A 72 24.10 -7.31 -6.39
C TYR A 72 24.04 -5.78 -6.58
N ALA A 73 24.21 -5.32 -7.82
CA ALA A 73 24.10 -3.88 -8.12
C ALA A 73 22.68 -3.35 -7.84
N GLN A 74 21.62 -4.13 -8.15
CA GLN A 74 20.24 -3.75 -7.82
C GLN A 74 20.02 -3.64 -6.30
N GLU A 75 20.58 -4.56 -5.51
CA GLU A 75 20.53 -4.49 -4.05
C GLU A 75 21.23 -3.22 -3.51
N VAL A 76 22.42 -2.92 -4.01
CA VAL A 76 23.21 -1.74 -3.59
C VAL A 76 22.50 -0.43 -3.95
N PHE A 77 22.05 -0.29 -5.19
CA PHE A 77 21.35 0.93 -5.64
C PHE A 77 19.99 1.07 -4.94
N GLY A 78 19.21 0.00 -4.91
CA GLY A 78 17.89 -0.02 -4.23
C GLY A 78 18.02 0.35 -2.76
N GLY A 79 18.97 -0.26 -2.05
CA GLY A 79 19.26 0.05 -0.64
C GLY A 79 19.74 1.47 -0.43
N GLY A 80 20.62 1.99 -1.32
CA GLY A 80 21.10 3.37 -1.26
C GLY A 80 19.96 4.40 -1.42
N TYR A 81 19.13 4.24 -2.44
CA TYR A 81 17.95 5.10 -2.64
C TYR A 81 16.95 4.98 -1.51
N HIS A 82 16.74 3.77 -0.99
CA HIS A 82 15.85 3.54 0.16
C HIS A 82 16.32 4.33 1.39
N LYS A 83 17.60 4.24 1.75
CA LYS A 83 18.18 4.96 2.90
C LYS A 83 18.02 6.47 2.76
N ILE A 84 18.25 7.03 1.56
CA ILE A 84 18.04 8.46 1.29
C ILE A 84 16.55 8.81 1.46
N ASN A 85 15.65 8.00 0.90
CA ASN A 85 14.21 8.22 1.02
C ASN A 85 13.73 8.18 2.49
N VAL A 86 14.22 7.21 3.27
CA VAL A 86 13.98 7.14 4.71
C VAL A 86 14.43 8.44 5.39
N ALA A 87 15.64 8.92 5.12
CA ALA A 87 16.18 10.12 5.73
C ALA A 87 15.37 11.39 5.37
N LEU A 88 14.98 11.56 4.12
CA LEU A 88 14.17 12.70 3.67
C LEU A 88 12.75 12.71 4.26
N LYS A 89 12.22 11.53 4.57
CA LYS A 89 10.86 11.38 5.13
C LYS A 89 10.82 11.30 6.66
N LEU A 90 11.96 11.30 7.35
CA LEU A 90 11.99 11.23 8.82
C LEU A 90 11.08 12.26 9.50
N PRO A 91 11.08 13.57 9.16
CA PRO A 91 10.24 14.55 9.84
C PRO A 91 8.74 14.31 9.69
N VAL A 92 8.29 13.83 8.53
CA VAL A 92 6.87 13.55 8.27
C VAL A 92 6.41 12.22 8.86
N HIS A 93 7.33 11.30 9.14
CA HIS A 93 7.03 9.97 9.67
C HIS A 93 7.17 9.85 11.18
N LEU A 94 8.13 10.56 11.78
CA LEU A 94 8.44 10.41 13.20
C LEU A 94 7.86 11.54 14.04
N GLU A 95 7.51 11.22 15.29
CA GLU A 95 7.12 12.22 16.28
C GLU A 95 8.23 13.27 16.46
N GLY A 96 7.85 14.54 16.46
CA GLY A 96 8.81 15.64 16.53
C GLY A 96 8.16 17.02 16.45
N PRO A 97 8.93 18.07 16.21
CA PRO A 97 8.43 19.44 16.08
C PRO A 97 7.42 19.57 14.93
N PRO A 98 6.61 20.64 14.87
CA PRO A 98 5.72 20.91 13.76
C PRO A 98 6.47 20.88 12.42
N LEU A 99 5.81 20.35 11.38
CA LEU A 99 6.39 20.28 10.04
C LEU A 99 6.57 21.67 9.44
N THR A 100 7.63 21.81 8.67
CA THR A 100 7.90 23.00 7.86
C THR A 100 7.64 22.70 6.39
N PRO A 101 7.41 23.71 5.52
CA PRO A 101 7.29 23.52 4.07
C PRO A 101 8.53 22.85 3.45
N ILE A 102 9.70 22.96 4.06
CA ILE A 102 10.92 22.29 3.60
C ILE A 102 10.85 20.79 3.88
N ASP A 103 10.34 20.38 5.03
CA ASP A 103 10.16 18.96 5.37
C ASP A 103 9.21 18.28 4.37
N GLU A 104 8.10 18.96 4.02
CA GLU A 104 7.14 18.47 3.04
C GLU A 104 7.73 18.40 1.63
N LEU A 105 8.51 19.42 1.24
CA LEU A 105 9.19 19.45 -0.05
C LEU A 105 10.19 18.29 -0.19
N LEU A 106 11.01 18.05 0.83
CA LEU A 106 11.99 16.97 0.85
C LEU A 106 11.30 15.59 0.87
N ALA A 107 10.23 15.43 1.64
CA ALA A 107 9.47 14.19 1.70
C ALA A 107 8.78 13.83 0.37
N SER A 108 8.44 14.84 -0.45
CA SER A 108 7.83 14.66 -1.77
C SER A 108 8.84 14.38 -2.90
N HIS A 109 10.14 14.40 -2.61
CA HIS A 109 11.17 14.21 -3.62
C HIS A 109 11.28 12.75 -4.08
N ALA A 110 11.20 12.52 -5.39
CA ALA A 110 11.39 11.19 -5.99
C ALA A 110 12.90 10.88 -6.12
N VAL A 111 13.48 10.34 -5.05
CA VAL A 111 14.95 10.10 -4.92
C VAL A 111 15.51 9.29 -6.09
N ALA A 112 14.78 8.28 -6.56
CA ALA A 112 15.19 7.39 -7.63
C ALA A 112 14.73 7.85 -9.04
N ALA A 113 14.19 9.07 -9.20
CA ALA A 113 13.64 9.53 -10.47
C ALA A 113 14.60 9.40 -11.65
N HIS A 114 15.88 9.68 -11.43
CA HIS A 114 16.93 9.62 -12.46
C HIS A 114 17.57 8.24 -12.64
N TYR A 115 17.21 7.25 -11.81
CA TYR A 115 17.84 5.92 -11.83
C TYR A 115 17.72 5.26 -13.21
N LYS A 116 16.49 5.20 -13.75
CA LYS A 116 16.26 4.56 -15.06
C LYS A 116 16.98 5.31 -16.19
N ASP A 117 16.91 6.63 -16.19
CA ASP A 117 17.62 7.44 -17.20
C ASP A 117 19.14 7.14 -17.18
N ALA A 118 19.75 7.06 -16.00
CA ALA A 118 21.16 6.71 -15.86
C ALA A 118 21.45 5.29 -16.34
N MET A 119 20.62 4.29 -16.02
CA MET A 119 20.81 2.92 -16.45
C MET A 119 20.70 2.75 -17.98
N PHE A 120 19.79 3.46 -18.63
CA PHE A 120 19.68 3.48 -20.09
C PHE A 120 20.85 4.23 -20.74
N ALA A 121 21.23 5.40 -20.22
CA ALA A 121 22.36 6.17 -20.75
C ALA A 121 23.67 5.40 -20.71
N ASN A 122 23.91 4.66 -19.62
CA ASN A 122 25.10 3.80 -19.45
C ASN A 122 24.93 2.40 -20.08
N LYS A 123 23.86 2.14 -20.82
CA LYS A 123 23.55 0.87 -21.50
C LYS A 123 23.34 -0.33 -20.57
N LEU A 124 23.40 -0.21 -19.25
CA LEU A 124 23.18 -1.30 -18.31
C LEU A 124 21.76 -1.88 -18.39
N ALA A 125 20.76 -1.01 -18.60
CA ALA A 125 19.39 -1.45 -18.84
C ALA A 125 19.28 -2.35 -20.08
N PHE A 126 19.95 -2.00 -21.18
CA PHE A 126 19.93 -2.80 -22.40
C PHE A 126 20.69 -4.14 -22.25
N ILE A 127 21.80 -4.17 -21.51
CA ILE A 127 22.49 -5.44 -21.17
C ILE A 127 21.54 -6.35 -20.39
N THR A 128 20.80 -5.79 -19.42
CA THR A 128 19.82 -6.54 -18.62
C THR A 128 18.71 -7.10 -19.51
N ILE A 129 18.05 -6.25 -20.31
CA ILE A 129 16.93 -6.66 -21.18
C ILE A 129 17.37 -7.71 -22.19
N LEU A 130 18.55 -7.55 -22.81
CA LEU A 130 19.07 -8.45 -23.83
C LEU A 130 19.29 -9.88 -23.30
N ASN A 131 19.73 -10.03 -22.04
CA ASN A 131 20.11 -11.31 -21.44
C ASN A 131 19.06 -11.88 -20.49
N PHE A 132 18.18 -11.02 -19.94
CA PHE A 132 17.10 -11.37 -19.02
C PHE A 132 15.82 -10.66 -19.46
N PRO A 133 15.18 -11.13 -20.55
CA PRO A 133 13.99 -10.48 -21.07
C PRO A 133 12.80 -10.66 -20.15
N ASN A 134 11.88 -9.68 -20.19
CA ASN A 134 10.64 -9.68 -19.44
C ASN A 134 9.62 -10.67 -20.01
N TYR A 135 8.76 -11.18 -19.13
CA TYR A 135 7.60 -12.01 -19.45
C TYR A 135 6.32 -11.32 -18.95
N SER A 136 5.26 -11.40 -19.75
CA SER A 136 3.93 -10.94 -19.35
C SER A 136 3.38 -11.80 -18.21
N LEU A 137 2.37 -11.30 -17.50
CA LEU A 137 1.69 -12.05 -16.44
C LEU A 137 1.18 -13.40 -16.96
N ARG A 138 0.55 -13.42 -18.15
CA ARG A 138 0.07 -14.66 -18.77
C ARG A 138 1.21 -15.64 -19.02
N GLU A 139 2.32 -15.18 -19.59
CA GLU A 139 3.48 -16.06 -19.82
C GLU A 139 4.08 -16.59 -18.52
N LYS A 140 4.14 -15.76 -17.46
CA LYS A 140 4.58 -16.21 -16.13
C LYS A 140 3.64 -17.29 -15.57
N ASN A 141 2.33 -17.16 -15.76
CA ASN A 141 1.35 -18.16 -15.34
C ASN A 141 1.48 -19.46 -16.15
N ASP A 142 1.66 -19.37 -17.48
CA ASP A 142 1.75 -20.53 -18.35
C ASP A 142 3.09 -21.29 -18.21
N LEU A 143 4.20 -20.57 -18.07
CA LEU A 143 5.55 -21.14 -18.10
C LEU A 143 6.15 -21.34 -16.70
N GLY A 144 5.77 -20.50 -15.74
CA GLY A 144 6.41 -20.41 -14.43
C GLY A 144 6.29 -21.67 -13.58
N ALA A 145 5.24 -22.49 -13.81
CA ALA A 145 5.11 -23.78 -13.13
C ALA A 145 6.26 -24.75 -13.46
N HIS A 146 6.96 -24.54 -14.57
CA HIS A 146 8.08 -25.36 -15.05
C HIS A 146 9.45 -24.70 -14.80
N TRP A 147 9.49 -23.46 -14.34
CA TRP A 147 10.73 -22.73 -14.09
C TRP A 147 11.38 -23.13 -12.78
N SER A 148 12.70 -23.27 -12.84
CA SER A 148 13.55 -23.32 -11.66
C SER A 148 13.53 -21.97 -10.92
N ARG A 149 13.99 -21.95 -9.67
CA ARG A 149 14.13 -20.68 -8.93
C ARG A 149 15.07 -19.69 -9.62
N LEU A 150 16.10 -20.17 -10.32
CA LEU A 150 17.01 -19.31 -11.08
C LEU A 150 16.31 -18.68 -12.29
N GLU A 151 15.50 -19.44 -13.01
CA GLU A 151 14.73 -18.92 -14.16
C GLU A 151 13.69 -17.89 -13.69
N TRP A 152 13.03 -18.13 -12.56
CA TRP A 152 12.20 -17.11 -11.92
C TRP A 152 13.00 -15.85 -11.56
N ALA A 153 14.21 -16.00 -11.01
CA ALA A 153 15.06 -14.85 -10.67
C ALA A 153 15.50 -14.08 -11.93
N TYR A 154 15.75 -14.78 -13.06
CA TYR A 154 16.01 -14.14 -14.36
C TYR A 154 14.79 -13.38 -14.87
N ALA A 155 13.58 -13.96 -14.79
CA ALA A 155 12.35 -13.27 -15.16
C ALA A 155 12.12 -12.01 -14.32
N ARG A 156 12.36 -12.07 -13.00
CA ARG A 156 12.30 -10.91 -12.11
C ARG A 156 13.35 -9.84 -12.43
N MET A 157 14.53 -10.23 -12.86
CA MET A 157 15.53 -9.27 -13.37
C MET A 157 15.00 -8.55 -14.62
N GLY A 158 14.27 -9.25 -15.50
CA GLY A 158 13.63 -8.68 -16.68
C GLY A 158 12.55 -7.64 -16.35
N ASP A 159 11.89 -7.76 -15.19
CA ASP A 159 10.84 -6.82 -14.75
C ASP A 159 11.39 -5.43 -14.42
N VAL A 160 12.70 -5.27 -14.16
CA VAL A 160 13.30 -4.01 -13.70
C VAL A 160 13.25 -2.92 -14.77
N PHE A 161 13.47 -3.27 -16.04
CA PHE A 161 13.60 -2.30 -17.15
C PHE A 161 12.53 -2.47 -18.23
N THR A 162 11.26 -2.65 -17.84
CA THR A 162 10.11 -2.78 -18.76
C THR A 162 9.62 -1.45 -19.32
N ASN A 163 10.13 -0.33 -18.81
CA ASN A 163 9.71 1.01 -19.20
C ASN A 163 10.90 1.97 -19.14
N ARG A 164 10.76 3.09 -19.87
CA ARG A 164 11.75 4.17 -19.91
C ARG A 164 11.09 5.49 -19.54
N LEU A 165 10.58 5.56 -18.28
CA LEU A 165 9.91 6.72 -17.72
C LEU A 165 10.92 7.86 -17.51
N PRO A 166 10.70 9.07 -18.08
CA PRO A 166 11.54 10.23 -17.81
C PRO A 166 11.48 10.68 -16.35
N ALA A 167 12.59 11.16 -15.80
CA ALA A 167 12.67 11.65 -14.42
C ALA A 167 11.64 12.76 -14.11
N SER A 168 11.36 13.65 -15.07
CA SER A 168 10.33 14.70 -14.91
C SER A 168 8.94 14.14 -14.72
N VAL A 169 8.58 13.08 -15.44
CA VAL A 169 7.27 12.41 -15.30
C VAL A 169 7.19 11.63 -13.98
N ALA A 170 8.29 10.98 -13.57
CA ALA A 170 8.37 10.34 -12.25
C ALA A 170 8.17 11.35 -11.11
N GLN A 171 8.75 12.55 -11.23
CA GLN A 171 8.58 13.63 -10.25
C GLN A 171 7.13 14.18 -10.27
N ASP A 172 6.49 14.31 -11.43
CA ASP A 172 5.07 14.72 -11.54
C ASP A 172 4.16 13.71 -10.82
N LEU A 173 4.40 12.40 -10.98
CA LEU A 173 3.66 11.35 -10.27
C LEU A 173 3.84 11.46 -8.76
N ALA A 174 5.08 11.58 -8.29
CA ALA A 174 5.38 11.73 -6.87
C ALA A 174 4.73 12.97 -6.27
N LYS A 175 4.76 14.09 -7.00
CA LYS A 175 4.11 15.34 -6.59
C LYS A 175 2.59 15.19 -6.50
N ALA A 176 1.96 14.56 -7.50
CA ALA A 176 0.51 14.34 -7.50
C ALA A 176 0.09 13.44 -6.32
N GLY A 177 0.87 12.39 -6.03
CA GLY A 177 0.67 11.53 -4.85
C GLY A 177 0.75 12.32 -3.55
N SER A 178 1.83 13.08 -3.34
CA SER A 178 2.02 13.88 -2.12
C SER A 178 0.92 14.94 -1.92
N VAL A 179 0.44 15.57 -2.98
CA VAL A 179 -0.68 16.53 -2.89
C VAL A 179 -1.96 15.84 -2.42
N GLY A 180 -2.24 14.62 -2.91
CA GLY A 180 -3.37 13.81 -2.45
C GLY A 180 -3.23 13.37 -0.99
N GLU A 181 -2.04 12.89 -0.61
CA GLU A 181 -1.73 12.49 0.78
C GLU A 181 -1.91 13.66 1.76
N ASN A 182 -1.38 14.85 1.43
CA ASN A 182 -1.53 16.04 2.26
C ASN A 182 -2.99 16.49 2.37
N TYR A 183 -3.76 16.43 1.27
CA TYR A 183 -5.19 16.72 1.31
C TYR A 183 -5.93 15.81 2.30
N ILE A 184 -5.64 14.51 2.28
CA ILE A 184 -6.23 13.56 3.22
C ILE A 184 -5.76 13.85 4.66
N ALA A 185 -4.46 14.05 4.87
CA ALA A 185 -3.87 14.26 6.20
C ALA A 185 -4.42 15.51 6.92
N GLU A 186 -4.78 16.53 6.16
CA GLU A 186 -5.35 17.77 6.68
C GLU A 186 -6.88 17.80 6.72
N TYR A 187 -7.56 16.69 6.41
CA TYR A 187 -9.01 16.64 6.37
C TYR A 187 -9.57 16.14 7.71
N ASN A 188 -9.51 16.99 8.73
CA ASN A 188 -9.97 16.66 10.08
C ASN A 188 -11.37 17.22 10.35
N ILE A 189 -12.24 16.40 10.93
CA ILE A 189 -13.58 16.75 11.40
C ILE A 189 -13.54 16.95 12.92
N MET A 190 -13.97 18.10 13.37
CA MET A 190 -14.05 18.45 14.79
C MET A 190 -15.32 17.84 15.38
N MET A 191 -15.27 16.57 15.79
CA MET A 191 -16.45 15.81 16.25
C MET A 191 -17.16 16.47 17.42
N GLY A 192 -16.40 17.07 18.36
CA GLY A 192 -16.95 17.82 19.49
C GLY A 192 -17.71 19.08 19.10
N HIS A 193 -17.67 19.50 17.84
CA HIS A 193 -18.39 20.65 17.28
C HIS A 193 -19.59 20.26 16.41
N LEU A 194 -19.92 18.95 16.34
CA LEU A 194 -21.11 18.47 15.66
C LEU A 194 -22.33 18.59 16.56
N LEU A 195 -23.44 19.07 16.02
CA LEU A 195 -24.72 19.23 16.69
C LEU A 195 -25.77 18.30 16.10
N ASP A 196 -26.55 17.65 16.95
CA ASP A 196 -27.73 16.91 16.52
C ASP A 196 -28.93 17.83 16.21
N GLY A 197 -30.07 17.26 15.83
CA GLY A 197 -31.29 18.02 15.54
C GLY A 197 -31.87 18.83 16.71
N GLN A 198 -31.40 18.59 17.94
CA GLN A 198 -31.74 19.33 19.15
C GLN A 198 -30.64 20.29 19.61
N GLY A 199 -29.57 20.45 18.85
CA GLY A 199 -28.42 21.28 19.17
C GLY A 199 -27.50 20.67 20.24
N GLN A 200 -27.58 19.35 20.49
CA GLN A 200 -26.76 18.66 21.48
C GLN A 200 -25.47 18.09 20.84
N ARG A 201 -24.41 18.03 21.64
CA ARG A 201 -23.12 17.45 21.24
C ARG A 201 -23.07 15.99 21.68
N LEU A 202 -22.86 15.06 20.74
CA LEU A 202 -22.80 13.62 21.02
C LEU A 202 -21.39 13.10 21.29
N PHE A 203 -20.37 13.87 20.93
CA PHE A 203 -18.97 13.47 21.03
C PHE A 203 -18.21 14.34 22.05
N PRO A 204 -17.08 13.84 22.60
CA PRO A 204 -16.21 14.63 23.45
C PRO A 204 -15.77 15.94 22.78
N ALA A 205 -15.70 17.02 23.57
CA ALA A 205 -15.45 18.38 23.06
C ALA A 205 -14.12 18.55 22.30
N ASP A 206 -13.10 17.76 22.66
CA ASP A 206 -11.76 17.77 22.08
C ASP A 206 -11.57 16.72 20.98
N MET A 207 -12.57 15.88 20.70
CA MET A 207 -12.48 14.80 19.74
C MET A 207 -12.35 15.33 18.33
N VAL A 208 -11.29 14.87 17.64
CA VAL A 208 -10.97 15.19 16.24
C VAL A 208 -10.74 13.89 15.49
N LEU A 209 -11.38 13.72 14.36
CA LEU A 209 -11.22 12.54 13.51
C LEU A 209 -10.80 12.93 12.10
N LEU A 210 -9.79 12.25 11.61
CA LEU A 210 -9.44 12.30 10.19
C LEU A 210 -10.58 11.68 9.36
N SER A 211 -10.96 12.32 8.25
CA SER A 211 -12.11 11.89 7.44
C SER A 211 -11.92 10.55 6.73
N HIS A 212 -10.70 10.03 6.65
CA HIS A 212 -10.39 8.78 5.97
C HIS A 212 -10.85 7.56 6.80
N TRP A 213 -9.92 6.89 7.49
CA TRP A 213 -10.27 5.70 8.26
C TRP A 213 -10.95 6.01 9.61
N ASN A 214 -10.64 7.15 10.24
CA ASN A 214 -11.06 7.39 11.61
C ASN A 214 -12.57 7.59 11.77
N LEU A 215 -13.26 8.19 10.79
CA LEU A 215 -14.74 8.28 10.81
C LEU A 215 -15.36 6.89 10.75
N ARG A 216 -14.85 6.01 9.88
CA ARG A 216 -15.30 4.62 9.79
C ARG A 216 -15.03 3.86 11.10
N ASP A 217 -13.84 4.00 11.65
CA ASP A 217 -13.45 3.32 12.89
C ASP A 217 -14.31 3.77 14.08
N GLU A 218 -14.62 5.06 14.18
CA GLU A 218 -15.53 5.58 15.20
C GLU A 218 -16.95 5.06 14.98
N LEU A 219 -17.43 5.00 13.75
CA LEU A 219 -18.74 4.40 13.44
C LEU A 219 -18.77 2.92 13.87
N LYS A 220 -17.74 2.14 13.55
CA LYS A 220 -17.57 0.73 13.95
C LYS A 220 -17.52 0.58 15.48
N SER A 221 -16.84 1.47 16.19
CA SER A 221 -16.75 1.41 17.66
C SER A 221 -18.10 1.54 18.35
N ASN A 222 -19.05 2.24 17.73
CA ASN A 222 -20.39 2.46 18.23
C ASN A 222 -21.35 1.25 18.03
N TYR A 223 -20.88 0.09 17.56
CA TYR A 223 -21.59 -1.19 17.72
C TYR A 223 -21.38 -1.82 19.11
N ALA A 224 -20.51 -1.24 19.95
CA ALA A 224 -20.45 -1.55 21.37
C ALA A 224 -21.66 -0.93 22.12
N PRO A 225 -22.01 -1.44 23.31
CA PRO A 225 -23.05 -0.86 24.15
C PRO A 225 -22.58 0.45 24.81
N VAL A 226 -22.50 1.52 24.01
CA VAL A 226 -22.13 2.87 24.46
C VAL A 226 -23.32 3.82 24.38
N PRO A 227 -23.38 4.88 25.21
CA PRO A 227 -24.45 5.87 25.16
C PRO A 227 -24.59 6.51 23.77
N ASN A 228 -25.83 6.68 23.31
CA ASN A 228 -26.19 7.31 22.04
C ASN A 228 -25.53 6.66 20.81
N ALA A 229 -25.15 5.38 20.88
CA ALA A 229 -24.43 4.66 19.83
C ALA A 229 -25.05 4.87 18.43
N PHE A 230 -26.35 4.59 18.29
CA PHE A 230 -27.05 4.70 17.00
C PHE A 230 -27.10 6.15 16.49
N ALA A 231 -27.38 7.11 17.36
CA ALA A 231 -27.40 8.53 16.98
C ALA A 231 -25.99 9.02 16.51
N LYS A 232 -24.93 8.55 17.16
CA LYS A 232 -23.56 8.82 16.74
C LYS A 232 -23.26 8.23 15.36
N GLN A 233 -23.66 6.99 15.12
CA GLN A 233 -23.51 6.33 13.81
C GLN A 233 -24.23 7.10 12.70
N GLN A 234 -25.48 7.49 12.94
CA GLN A 234 -26.25 8.29 11.99
C GLN A 234 -25.57 9.64 11.70
N MET A 235 -25.06 10.33 12.72
CA MET A 235 -24.35 11.59 12.56
C MET A 235 -23.07 11.43 11.75
N ILE A 236 -22.26 10.41 12.04
CA ILE A 236 -21.03 10.12 11.27
C ILE A 236 -21.38 9.82 9.81
N TYR A 237 -22.40 9.02 9.58
CA TYR A 237 -22.85 8.69 8.22
C TYR A 237 -23.29 9.94 7.44
N LYS A 238 -24.00 10.88 8.09
CA LYS A 238 -24.35 12.17 7.48
C LYS A 238 -23.12 13.00 7.13
N VAL A 239 -22.14 13.08 8.03
CA VAL A 239 -20.85 13.72 7.74
C VAL A 239 -20.20 13.11 6.50
N MET A 240 -20.11 11.77 6.44
CA MET A 240 -19.53 11.06 5.29
C MET A 240 -20.30 11.34 3.99
N THR A 241 -21.64 11.37 4.06
CA THR A 241 -22.49 11.70 2.90
C THR A 241 -22.22 13.11 2.37
N HIS A 242 -22.05 14.09 3.26
CA HIS A 242 -21.70 15.45 2.86
C HIS A 242 -20.30 15.56 2.26
N ILE A 243 -19.32 14.78 2.78
CA ILE A 243 -17.98 14.71 2.22
C ILE A 243 -18.02 14.15 0.79
N VAL A 244 -18.68 13.01 0.60
CA VAL A 244 -18.77 12.35 -0.73
C VAL A 244 -19.57 13.22 -1.71
N GLY A 245 -20.67 13.81 -1.27
CA GLY A 245 -21.50 14.72 -2.07
C GLY A 245 -20.89 16.11 -2.27
N GLN A 246 -19.73 16.40 -1.68
CA GLN A 246 -19.03 17.70 -1.71
C GLN A 246 -19.92 18.88 -1.26
N THR A 247 -20.88 18.58 -0.38
CA THR A 247 -21.80 19.57 0.21
C THR A 247 -21.37 19.99 1.62
N ILE A 248 -20.32 19.39 2.17
CA ILE A 248 -19.77 19.75 3.48
C ILE A 248 -19.31 21.22 3.49
N PRO A 249 -19.62 22.01 4.53
CA PRO A 249 -19.08 23.36 4.65
C PRO A 249 -17.55 23.32 4.78
N LYS A 250 -16.84 24.05 3.92
CA LYS A 250 -15.36 24.12 4.00
C LYS A 250 -14.88 24.69 5.36
N GLU A 251 -15.72 25.49 6.00
CA GLU A 251 -15.45 26.13 7.27
C GLU A 251 -15.30 25.15 8.45
N VAL A 252 -15.83 23.91 8.33
CA VAL A 252 -15.75 22.89 9.40
C VAL A 252 -14.55 21.97 9.25
N ILE A 253 -13.88 22.01 8.10
CA ILE A 253 -12.73 21.16 7.83
C ILE A 253 -11.51 21.76 8.54
N ASN A 254 -10.88 20.96 9.40
CA ASN A 254 -9.67 21.35 10.14
C ASN A 254 -9.81 22.66 10.95
N ASN A 255 -11.02 22.99 11.44
CA ASN A 255 -11.33 24.28 12.06
C ASN A 255 -12.31 24.12 13.23
N ARG A 256 -11.92 24.61 14.41
CA ARG A 256 -12.70 24.55 15.66
C ARG A 256 -13.57 25.78 15.91
N ALA A 257 -13.56 26.78 15.02
CA ALA A 257 -14.27 28.03 15.24
C ALA A 257 -15.78 27.95 14.91
N TYR A 258 -16.23 26.82 14.37
CA TYR A 258 -17.61 26.64 13.93
C TYR A 258 -18.22 25.38 14.54
N ASP A 259 -19.50 25.46 14.86
CA ASP A 259 -20.35 24.31 15.12
C ASP A 259 -21.17 23.98 13.87
N TRP A 260 -21.49 22.71 13.66
CA TRP A 260 -22.19 22.25 12.47
C TRP A 260 -23.23 21.19 12.79
N ALA A 261 -24.44 21.37 12.26
CA ALA A 261 -25.49 20.37 12.31
C ALA A 261 -25.55 19.61 10.96
N PRO A 262 -24.97 18.40 10.87
CA PRO A 262 -24.89 17.66 9.59
C PRO A 262 -26.26 17.29 9.01
N GLU A 263 -27.31 17.07 9.85
CA GLU A 263 -28.65 16.68 9.39
C GLU A 263 -29.30 17.78 8.55
N SER A 264 -29.19 19.05 8.98
CA SER A 264 -29.73 20.22 8.26
C SER A 264 -28.69 20.91 7.38
N ASN A 265 -27.44 20.49 7.46
CA ASN A 265 -26.27 21.16 6.86
C ASN A 265 -26.14 22.64 7.29
N THR A 266 -26.48 22.95 8.53
CA THR A 266 -26.48 24.31 9.05
C THR A 266 -25.21 24.59 9.84
N LEU A 267 -24.56 25.70 9.53
CA LEU A 267 -23.30 26.15 10.13
C LEU A 267 -23.57 27.25 11.18
N PHE A 268 -22.88 27.16 12.33
CA PHE A 268 -23.00 28.11 13.41
C PHE A 268 -21.62 28.67 13.79
N LYS A 269 -21.59 29.95 14.14
CA LYS A 269 -20.45 30.62 14.76
C LYS A 269 -20.92 31.41 15.97
N ASP A 270 -20.29 31.16 17.13
CA ASP A 270 -20.68 31.79 18.41
C ASP A 270 -22.18 31.65 18.72
N GLY A 271 -22.74 30.46 18.39
CA GLY A 271 -24.16 30.11 18.61
C GLY A 271 -25.13 30.74 17.62
N LYS A 272 -24.66 31.48 16.61
CA LYS A 272 -25.50 32.10 15.57
C LYS A 272 -25.31 31.37 14.25
N GLU A 273 -26.44 31.13 13.56
CA GLU A 273 -26.41 30.61 12.20
C GLU A 273 -25.64 31.55 11.26
N VAL A 274 -24.76 30.99 10.45
CA VAL A 274 -23.98 31.71 9.44
C VAL A 274 -24.04 30.98 8.09
N LYS A 275 -23.78 31.71 7.03
CA LYS A 275 -23.79 31.15 5.68
C LYS A 275 -22.64 30.14 5.53
N ALA A 276 -22.96 28.92 5.15
CA ALA A 276 -22.01 27.88 4.79
C ALA A 276 -21.54 28.04 3.34
N THR A 277 -20.28 27.70 3.09
CA THR A 277 -19.73 27.59 1.72
C THR A 277 -19.34 26.12 1.50
N PRO A 278 -19.95 25.40 0.56
CA PRO A 278 -19.55 24.01 0.27
C PRO A 278 -18.07 23.93 -0.08
N GLU A 279 -17.41 22.78 0.28
CA GLU A 279 -16.03 22.53 -0.14
C GLU A 279 -15.90 22.57 -1.68
N GLY A 280 -16.96 22.21 -2.39
CA GLY A 280 -16.99 22.14 -3.83
C GLY A 280 -16.29 20.88 -4.36
N GLU A 281 -15.64 20.98 -5.52
CA GLU A 281 -15.09 19.82 -6.24
C GLU A 281 -13.66 19.44 -5.84
N ARG A 282 -13.15 19.98 -4.75
CA ARG A 282 -11.73 19.85 -4.36
C ARG A 282 -11.28 18.39 -4.23
N ARG A 283 -12.10 17.53 -3.62
CA ARG A 283 -11.81 16.09 -3.45
C ARG A 283 -11.62 15.41 -4.80
N TYR A 284 -12.55 15.62 -5.72
CA TYR A 284 -12.52 15.00 -7.04
C TYR A 284 -11.46 15.63 -7.94
N ALA A 285 -11.15 16.91 -7.76
CA ALA A 285 -10.03 17.55 -8.43
C ALA A 285 -8.67 16.93 -8.03
N MET A 286 -8.49 16.49 -6.76
CA MET A 286 -7.30 15.76 -6.33
C MET A 286 -7.19 14.41 -7.04
N LEU A 287 -8.26 13.62 -7.07
CA LEU A 287 -8.30 12.34 -7.79
C LEU A 287 -8.00 12.51 -9.28
N LEU A 288 -8.65 13.48 -9.92
CA LEU A 288 -8.42 13.80 -11.32
C LEU A 288 -6.97 14.26 -11.59
N GLY A 289 -6.37 14.99 -10.65
CA GLY A 289 -4.95 15.38 -10.72
C GLY A 289 -4.01 14.17 -10.72
N GLN A 290 -4.26 13.18 -9.88
CA GLN A 290 -3.52 11.93 -9.84
C GLN A 290 -3.69 11.12 -11.14
N PHE A 291 -4.91 11.02 -11.64
CA PHE A 291 -5.19 10.38 -12.94
C PHE A 291 -4.48 11.07 -14.11
N LYS A 292 -4.52 12.40 -14.18
CA LYS A 292 -3.81 13.17 -15.24
C LYS A 292 -2.28 12.99 -15.16
N ALA A 293 -1.72 12.82 -13.96
CA ALA A 293 -0.31 12.48 -13.81
C ALA A 293 -0.02 11.06 -14.31
N ALA A 294 -0.92 10.10 -14.01
CA ALA A 294 -0.82 8.72 -14.49
C ALA A 294 -0.87 8.63 -16.02
N LEU A 295 -1.78 9.37 -16.67
CA LEU A 295 -1.88 9.47 -18.15
C LEU A 295 -0.58 9.96 -18.80
N LYS A 296 0.15 10.89 -18.17
CA LYS A 296 1.45 11.34 -18.69
C LYS A 296 2.50 10.23 -18.69
N ALA A 297 2.38 9.27 -17.78
CA ALA A 297 3.30 8.14 -17.68
C ALA A 297 2.99 7.03 -18.69
N ASP A 298 1.74 6.85 -19.08
CA ASP A 298 1.26 5.73 -19.91
C ASP A 298 2.09 5.50 -21.19
N PRO A 299 2.47 6.51 -21.99
CA PRO A 299 3.24 6.32 -23.21
C PRO A 299 4.63 5.70 -23.00
N TYR A 300 5.14 5.72 -21.77
CA TYR A 300 6.47 5.20 -21.43
C TYR A 300 6.46 3.76 -20.94
N TYR A 301 5.29 3.14 -20.83
CA TYR A 301 5.09 1.76 -20.39
C TYR A 301 4.50 0.90 -21.53
N PRO A 302 5.33 0.34 -22.41
CA PRO A 302 4.84 -0.38 -23.59
C PRO A 302 4.00 -1.62 -23.26
N ALA A 303 4.32 -2.32 -22.17
CA ALA A 303 3.58 -3.52 -21.74
C ALA A 303 2.40 -3.19 -20.81
N HIS A 304 2.53 -2.16 -19.93
CA HIS A 304 1.53 -1.77 -18.96
C HIS A 304 1.12 -0.31 -19.17
N ASN A 305 0.49 -0.04 -20.30
CA ASN A 305 0.22 1.30 -20.82
C ASN A 305 -0.95 2.03 -20.13
N THR A 306 -1.48 1.51 -19.03
CA THR A 306 -2.44 2.18 -18.15
C THR A 306 -2.03 2.00 -16.69
N ALA A 307 -2.49 2.89 -15.81
CA ALA A 307 -2.30 2.74 -14.37
C ALA A 307 -2.98 1.46 -13.84
N ILE A 308 -4.08 1.03 -14.46
CA ILE A 308 -4.77 -0.22 -14.14
C ILE A 308 -3.85 -1.41 -14.40
N LEU A 309 -3.28 -1.55 -15.59
CA LEU A 309 -2.36 -2.64 -15.91
C LEU A 309 -1.09 -2.61 -15.05
N ARG A 310 -0.58 -1.41 -14.71
CA ARG A 310 0.55 -1.28 -13.79
C ARG A 310 0.23 -1.77 -12.39
N ALA A 311 -0.99 -1.51 -11.90
CA ALA A 311 -1.41 -1.95 -10.56
C ALA A 311 -1.72 -3.45 -10.52
N PHE A 312 -2.48 -3.96 -11.47
CA PHE A 312 -2.95 -5.34 -11.47
C PHE A 312 -1.89 -6.30 -12.04
N ASP A 313 -1.62 -6.25 -13.32
CA ASP A 313 -0.69 -7.17 -13.99
C ASP A 313 0.76 -6.98 -13.51
N GLY A 314 1.17 -5.73 -13.33
CA GLY A 314 2.55 -5.39 -12.94
C GLY A 314 2.81 -5.47 -11.43
N GLY A 315 1.87 -5.02 -10.61
CA GLY A 315 2.04 -4.91 -9.15
C GLY A 315 1.49 -6.09 -8.38
N MET A 316 0.20 -6.41 -8.58
CA MET A 316 -0.46 -7.50 -7.87
C MET A 316 -0.23 -8.88 -8.51
N GLU A 317 0.12 -8.91 -9.79
CA GLU A 317 0.25 -10.12 -10.60
C GLU A 317 -1.03 -11.00 -10.60
N ILE A 318 -2.16 -10.32 -10.57
CA ILE A 318 -3.51 -10.86 -10.79
C ILE A 318 -4.21 -9.87 -11.70
N SER A 319 -4.90 -10.33 -12.76
CA SER A 319 -5.57 -9.44 -13.70
C SER A 319 -6.72 -8.68 -13.05
N PHE A 320 -7.06 -7.51 -13.61
CA PHE A 320 -8.22 -6.72 -13.18
C PHE A 320 -9.50 -7.58 -13.28
N GLU A 321 -9.66 -8.32 -14.35
CA GLU A 321 -10.84 -9.15 -14.63
C GLU A 321 -10.98 -10.30 -13.62
N GLU A 322 -9.89 -10.94 -13.21
CA GLU A 322 -9.92 -12.00 -12.18
C GLU A 322 -10.34 -11.45 -10.82
N ILE A 323 -9.83 -10.28 -10.44
CA ILE A 323 -10.21 -9.61 -9.18
C ILE A 323 -11.68 -9.17 -9.25
N GLU A 324 -12.10 -8.56 -10.37
CA GLU A 324 -13.49 -8.13 -10.58
C GLU A 324 -14.47 -9.31 -10.45
N GLU A 325 -14.16 -10.44 -11.10
CA GLU A 325 -14.97 -11.64 -11.04
C GLU A 325 -15.04 -12.19 -9.60
N MET A 326 -13.91 -12.39 -8.96
CA MET A 326 -13.81 -12.92 -7.60
C MET A 326 -14.59 -12.05 -6.60
N PHE A 327 -14.42 -10.74 -6.66
CA PHE A 327 -15.09 -9.81 -5.74
C PHE A 327 -16.59 -9.74 -6.03
N THR A 328 -16.99 -9.72 -7.29
CA THR A 328 -18.41 -9.71 -7.68
C THR A 328 -19.11 -11.01 -7.24
N GLN A 329 -18.48 -12.17 -7.43
CA GLN A 329 -19.02 -13.45 -6.95
C GLN A 329 -19.17 -13.46 -5.42
N TYR A 330 -18.18 -12.93 -4.70
CA TYR A 330 -18.25 -12.89 -3.24
C TYR A 330 -19.38 -11.99 -2.74
N ILE A 331 -19.44 -10.72 -3.18
CA ILE A 331 -20.45 -9.77 -2.69
C ILE A 331 -21.88 -10.13 -3.10
N SER A 332 -22.04 -10.92 -4.17
CA SER A 332 -23.34 -11.41 -4.66
C SER A 332 -23.71 -12.76 -4.05
N SER A 333 -22.88 -13.33 -3.20
CA SER A 333 -23.12 -14.68 -2.67
C SER A 333 -24.33 -14.72 -1.72
N PRO A 334 -25.07 -15.87 -1.68
CA PRO A 334 -26.18 -16.03 -0.75
C PRO A 334 -25.78 -15.86 0.71
N GLN A 335 -24.55 -16.20 1.06
CA GLN A 335 -24.00 -16.07 2.42
C GLN A 335 -23.98 -14.62 2.91
N VAL A 336 -23.78 -13.65 2.02
CA VAL A 336 -23.85 -12.22 2.38
C VAL A 336 -25.27 -11.87 2.88
N GLN A 337 -26.31 -12.38 2.22
CA GLN A 337 -27.69 -12.16 2.64
C GLN A 337 -28.01 -12.85 3.97
N GLU A 338 -27.50 -14.06 4.19
CA GLU A 338 -27.66 -14.80 5.45
C GLU A 338 -26.99 -14.07 6.61
N VAL A 339 -25.76 -13.58 6.41
CA VAL A 339 -25.05 -12.80 7.43
C VAL A 339 -25.73 -11.45 7.66
N ALA A 340 -26.21 -10.77 6.62
CA ALA A 340 -26.98 -9.53 6.77
C ALA A 340 -28.27 -9.76 7.59
N ALA A 341 -28.99 -10.87 7.36
CA ALA A 341 -30.16 -11.24 8.15
C ALA A 341 -29.80 -11.52 9.63
N LEU A 342 -28.64 -12.16 9.87
CA LEU A 342 -28.13 -12.36 11.22
C LEU A 342 -27.79 -11.02 11.90
N ILE A 343 -27.15 -10.09 11.19
CA ILE A 343 -26.84 -8.74 11.69
C ILE A 343 -28.14 -8.00 12.05
N LYS A 344 -29.13 -7.98 11.14
CA LYS A 344 -30.45 -7.40 11.40
C LYS A 344 -31.07 -7.96 12.68
N LYS A 345 -31.05 -9.29 12.86
CA LYS A 345 -31.56 -9.96 14.06
C LYS A 345 -30.80 -9.52 15.32
N ARG A 346 -29.47 -9.40 15.25
CA ARG A 346 -28.63 -8.97 16.39
C ARG A 346 -28.84 -7.50 16.77
N LEU A 347 -29.10 -6.65 15.78
CA LEU A 347 -29.37 -5.22 15.99
C LEU A 347 -30.80 -4.96 16.47
N GLY A 348 -31.73 -5.88 16.21
CA GLY A 348 -33.17 -5.72 16.56
C GLY A 348 -33.86 -4.60 15.77
N ARG A 349 -33.29 -4.18 14.64
CA ARG A 349 -33.79 -3.15 13.72
C ARG A 349 -33.48 -3.49 12.27
N ASP A 350 -34.09 -2.76 11.34
CA ASP A 350 -33.71 -2.81 9.94
C ASP A 350 -32.26 -2.29 9.74
N LEU A 351 -31.61 -2.80 8.71
CA LEU A 351 -30.25 -2.37 8.39
C LEU A 351 -30.26 -0.98 7.79
N GLU A 352 -29.34 -0.15 8.25
CA GLU A 352 -29.01 1.12 7.66
C GLU A 352 -27.86 0.95 6.65
N PRO A 353 -27.68 1.86 5.68
CA PRO A 353 -26.56 1.77 4.73
C PRO A 353 -25.19 1.65 5.39
N PHE A 354 -24.99 2.24 6.56
CA PHE A 354 -23.74 2.17 7.31
C PHE A 354 -23.53 0.85 8.07
N ASP A 355 -24.51 -0.06 8.11
CA ASP A 355 -24.33 -1.38 8.71
C ASP A 355 -23.43 -2.30 7.86
N ILE A 356 -23.00 -1.86 6.67
CA ILE A 356 -21.88 -2.45 5.96
C ILE A 356 -20.62 -2.47 6.84
N TRP A 357 -20.47 -1.53 7.76
CA TRP A 357 -19.38 -1.45 8.73
C TRP A 357 -19.70 -2.10 10.07
N TYR A 358 -20.63 -3.06 10.10
CA TYR A 358 -21.00 -3.75 11.33
C TYR A 358 -19.80 -4.44 12.00
N ASP A 359 -19.53 -4.09 13.27
CA ASP A 359 -18.40 -4.59 14.07
C ASP A 359 -18.85 -5.44 15.29
N GLY A 360 -20.13 -5.81 15.31
CA GLY A 360 -20.70 -6.54 16.45
C GLY A 360 -20.37 -8.03 16.50
N PHE A 361 -19.65 -8.56 15.49
CA PHE A 361 -19.08 -9.91 15.53
C PHE A 361 -17.74 -9.95 16.25
N LYS A 362 -17.06 -8.82 16.37
CA LYS A 362 -15.77 -8.73 17.04
C LYS A 362 -15.89 -9.31 18.46
N ALA A 363 -15.22 -10.41 18.70
CA ALA A 363 -15.12 -10.99 20.03
C ALA A 363 -14.33 -10.01 20.90
N ARG A 364 -15.05 -9.12 21.58
CA ARG A 364 -14.42 -8.22 22.55
C ARG A 364 -14.05 -9.06 23.75
N SER A 365 -12.81 -8.94 24.20
CA SER A 365 -12.39 -9.56 25.46
C SER A 365 -13.29 -9.04 26.59
N GLY A 366 -13.62 -9.87 27.55
CA GLY A 366 -14.33 -9.45 28.76
C GLY A 366 -13.55 -8.44 29.62
N LEU A 367 -12.34 -8.07 29.17
CA LEU A 367 -11.46 -7.07 29.81
C LEU A 367 -11.75 -5.69 29.20
N SER A 368 -11.84 -4.69 30.07
CA SER A 368 -11.99 -3.32 29.57
C SER A 368 -10.72 -2.85 28.85
N GLU A 369 -10.89 -2.04 27.81
CA GLU A 369 -9.77 -1.44 27.08
C GLU A 369 -8.85 -0.62 28.00
N GLU A 370 -9.41 -0.04 29.07
CA GLU A 370 -8.64 0.70 30.09
C GLU A 370 -7.67 -0.21 30.86
N LEU A 371 -8.09 -1.43 31.23
CA LEU A 371 -7.20 -2.39 31.89
C LEU A 371 -6.10 -2.88 30.94
N LEU A 372 -6.42 -3.15 29.69
CA LEU A 372 -5.45 -3.52 28.67
C LEU A 372 -4.46 -2.37 28.41
N THR A 373 -4.96 -1.14 28.29
CA THR A 373 -4.13 0.05 28.14
C THR A 373 -3.22 0.28 29.34
N ALA A 374 -3.71 0.10 30.57
CA ALA A 374 -2.86 0.21 31.77
C ALA A 374 -1.73 -0.84 31.76
N GLN A 375 -2.01 -2.05 31.29
CA GLN A 375 -1.00 -3.10 31.17
C GLN A 375 0.04 -2.80 30.08
N THR A 376 -0.40 -2.39 28.88
CA THR A 376 0.51 -2.11 27.76
C THR A 376 1.34 -0.86 28.01
N THR A 377 0.76 0.21 28.54
CA THR A 377 1.47 1.44 28.91
C THR A 377 2.57 1.18 29.95
N LYS A 378 2.27 0.34 30.95
CA LYS A 378 3.26 -0.05 31.96
C LYS A 378 4.39 -0.88 31.36
N ARG A 379 4.07 -1.80 30.43
CA ARG A 379 5.04 -2.72 29.82
C ARG A 379 5.89 -2.02 28.76
N TYR A 380 5.29 -1.10 28.00
CA TYR A 380 5.92 -0.41 26.88
C TYR A 380 5.83 1.12 27.03
N PRO A 381 6.56 1.69 28.00
CA PRO A 381 6.57 3.14 28.20
C PRO A 381 7.27 3.91 27.07
N THR A 382 8.08 3.24 26.26
CA THR A 382 8.82 3.82 25.12
C THR A 382 8.87 2.82 23.94
N ALA A 383 9.19 3.31 22.75
CA ALA A 383 9.44 2.49 21.56
C ALA A 383 10.54 1.45 21.81
N GLN A 384 11.61 1.84 22.50
CA GLN A 384 12.73 0.96 22.83
C GLN A 384 12.35 -0.17 23.81
N ALA A 385 11.34 0.07 24.68
CA ALA A 385 10.82 -0.99 25.54
C ALA A 385 10.11 -2.07 24.73
N PHE A 386 9.35 -1.68 23.70
CA PHE A 386 8.72 -2.62 22.77
C PHE A 386 9.78 -3.35 21.93
N GLU A 387 10.75 -2.62 21.37
CA GLU A 387 11.85 -3.19 20.57
C GLU A 387 12.58 -4.31 21.31
N LYS A 388 12.96 -4.07 22.57
CA LYS A 388 13.64 -5.04 23.42
C LYS A 388 12.82 -6.32 23.67
N ASP A 389 11.50 -6.25 23.58
CA ASP A 389 10.60 -7.38 23.85
C ASP A 389 10.24 -8.16 22.57
N ILE A 390 10.60 -7.67 21.37
CA ILE A 390 10.32 -8.35 20.09
C ILE A 390 10.82 -9.80 20.10
N HIS A 391 12.03 -10.05 20.60
CA HIS A 391 12.57 -11.41 20.73
C HIS A 391 11.64 -12.33 21.53
N ASN A 392 11.15 -11.90 22.69
CA ASN A 392 10.24 -12.68 23.52
C ASN A 392 8.86 -12.86 22.85
N MET A 393 8.37 -11.82 22.16
CA MET A 393 7.12 -11.92 21.39
C MET A 393 7.22 -12.98 20.31
N LEU A 394 8.32 -13.01 19.56
CA LEU A 394 8.56 -13.99 18.50
C LEU A 394 8.65 -15.42 19.07
N ILE A 395 9.29 -15.62 20.24
CA ILE A 395 9.28 -16.92 20.91
C ILE A 395 7.84 -17.35 21.28
N LYS A 396 7.04 -16.45 21.84
CA LYS A 396 5.63 -16.72 22.14
C LYS A 396 4.79 -17.03 20.90
N LEU A 397 5.16 -16.47 19.75
CA LEU A 397 4.55 -16.76 18.46
C LEU A 397 5.03 -18.09 17.85
N GLY A 398 5.99 -18.78 18.47
CA GLY A 398 6.46 -20.12 18.08
C GLY A 398 7.76 -20.13 17.29
N TYR A 399 8.46 -19.01 17.15
CA TYR A 399 9.78 -18.99 16.51
C TYR A 399 10.85 -19.64 17.43
N ALA A 400 11.77 -20.39 16.82
CA ALA A 400 12.94 -20.91 17.54
C ALA A 400 13.80 -19.75 18.10
N PRO A 401 14.45 -19.92 19.27
CA PRO A 401 15.15 -18.82 19.94
C PRO A 401 16.20 -18.10 19.07
N ASP A 402 17.04 -18.85 18.35
CA ASP A 402 18.06 -18.25 17.47
C ASP A 402 17.42 -17.48 16.30
N ARG A 403 16.32 -18.01 15.76
CA ARG A 403 15.57 -17.34 14.71
C ARG A 403 14.90 -16.06 15.21
N ALA A 404 14.27 -16.11 16.38
CA ALA A 404 13.68 -14.96 17.04
C ALA A 404 14.73 -13.86 17.31
N LYS A 405 15.92 -14.26 17.77
CA LYS A 405 17.04 -13.35 17.99
C LYS A 405 17.51 -12.68 16.70
N PHE A 406 17.65 -13.47 15.61
CA PHE A 406 18.03 -12.94 14.31
C PHE A 406 17.02 -11.93 13.82
N LEU A 407 15.72 -12.29 13.76
CA LEU A 407 14.66 -11.41 13.28
C LEU A 407 14.57 -10.11 14.09
N ALA A 408 14.58 -10.23 15.42
CA ALA A 408 14.58 -9.08 16.32
C ALA A 408 15.77 -8.14 16.09
N SER A 409 16.95 -8.68 15.74
CA SER A 409 18.15 -7.86 15.45
C SER A 409 18.05 -7.05 14.15
N LYS A 410 17.05 -7.32 13.32
CA LYS A 410 16.83 -6.67 12.02
C LYS A 410 15.66 -5.69 12.02
N ILE A 411 15.05 -5.44 13.18
CA ILE A 411 13.88 -4.58 13.33
C ILE A 411 14.17 -3.53 14.40
N VAL A 412 14.00 -2.26 14.05
CA VAL A 412 14.02 -1.13 14.98
C VAL A 412 12.62 -0.56 15.18
N VAL A 413 12.33 -0.01 16.34
CA VAL A 413 11.02 0.56 16.66
C VAL A 413 11.12 2.06 16.88
N GLU A 414 10.29 2.81 16.16
CA GLU A 414 10.30 4.27 16.13
C GLU A 414 8.91 4.81 16.48
N ALA A 415 8.85 5.94 17.20
CA ALA A 415 7.60 6.63 17.51
C ALA A 415 7.06 7.34 16.25
N ALA A 416 5.87 6.96 15.80
CA ALA A 416 5.24 7.52 14.62
C ALA A 416 4.54 8.85 14.91
N ARG A 417 4.66 9.81 13.99
CA ARG A 417 3.90 11.07 14.02
C ARG A 417 2.41 10.86 13.77
N GLY A 418 2.09 9.98 12.83
CA GLY A 418 0.74 9.67 12.39
C GLY A 418 0.31 8.25 12.74
N SER A 419 -0.27 7.54 11.79
CA SER A 419 -0.64 6.13 11.90
C SER A 419 0.60 5.24 12.01
N GLY A 420 0.47 4.08 12.66
CA GLY A 420 1.48 3.04 12.64
C GLY A 420 1.71 2.56 11.19
N HIS A 421 2.95 2.20 10.89
CA HIS A 421 3.31 1.59 9.60
C HIS A 421 4.65 0.88 9.68
N ALA A 422 4.81 -0.14 8.86
CA ALA A 422 6.05 -0.87 8.70
C ALA A 422 6.81 -0.37 7.47
N TRP A 423 8.13 -0.25 7.58
CA TRP A 423 8.99 0.06 6.46
C TRP A 423 10.15 -0.93 6.39
N GLY A 424 10.11 -1.85 5.42
CA GLY A 424 11.12 -2.89 5.23
C GLY A 424 12.48 -2.31 4.83
N ALA A 425 13.53 -3.06 5.09
CA ALA A 425 14.83 -2.79 4.50
C ALA A 425 14.84 -3.18 3.01
N ALA A 426 15.54 -2.41 2.18
CA ALA A 426 15.72 -2.72 0.76
C ALA A 426 17.08 -3.37 0.45
N SER A 427 17.96 -3.49 1.44
CA SER A 427 19.26 -4.18 1.33
C SER A 427 19.64 -4.85 2.65
N ARG A 428 20.44 -5.89 2.57
CA ARG A 428 20.85 -6.69 3.74
C ARG A 428 21.75 -5.94 4.73
N ASP A 429 22.23 -4.76 4.39
CA ASP A 429 23.01 -3.87 5.25
C ASP A 429 22.17 -2.79 5.96
N ASP A 430 20.84 -2.88 5.86
CA ASP A 430 19.88 -2.00 6.54
C ASP A 430 18.96 -2.83 7.46
N VAL A 431 18.05 -2.16 8.19
CA VAL A 431 17.08 -2.75 9.10
C VAL A 431 15.65 -2.32 8.75
N ALA A 432 14.70 -3.18 9.06
CA ALA A 432 13.29 -2.85 8.96
C ALA A 432 12.89 -1.90 10.11
N ARG A 433 11.93 -1.00 9.85
CA ARG A 433 11.46 0.01 10.80
C ARG A 433 9.99 -0.19 11.12
N LEU A 434 9.72 -0.54 12.35
CA LEU A 434 8.38 -0.59 12.92
C LEU A 434 8.06 0.79 13.49
N ARG A 435 7.09 1.46 12.92
CA ARG A 435 6.64 2.78 13.39
C ARG A 435 5.27 2.66 14.02
N THR A 436 5.14 3.09 15.27
CA THR A 436 3.91 2.96 16.04
C THR A 436 3.65 4.21 16.89
N ARG A 437 2.37 4.48 17.15
CA ARG A 437 1.99 5.58 18.03
C ARG A 437 2.31 5.28 19.48
N LEU A 438 2.88 6.29 20.13
CA LEU A 438 3.00 6.32 21.59
C LEU A 438 2.26 7.54 22.14
N THR A 439 1.61 7.37 23.29
CA THR A 439 1.11 8.49 24.06
C THR A 439 2.20 8.99 25.03
N PRO A 440 2.08 10.18 25.61
CA PRO A 440 3.00 10.63 26.66
C PRO A 440 3.11 9.69 27.87
N LYS A 441 2.15 8.77 28.03
CA LYS A 441 2.12 7.75 29.09
C LYS A 441 2.70 6.40 28.64
N GLY A 442 3.06 6.25 27.37
CA GLY A 442 3.52 5.01 26.76
C GLY A 442 2.53 4.46 25.70
N MET A 443 2.71 3.22 25.33
CA MET A 443 1.90 2.54 24.30
C MET A 443 0.55 2.10 24.89
N ASP A 444 -0.56 2.69 24.44
CA ASP A 444 -1.90 2.21 24.78
C ASP A 444 -2.20 0.86 24.09
N TYR A 445 -3.31 0.22 24.44
CA TYR A 445 -3.64 -1.08 23.88
C TYR A 445 -3.88 -1.04 22.36
N LYS A 446 -4.50 0.03 21.86
CA LYS A 446 -4.71 0.21 20.41
C LYS A 446 -3.36 0.35 19.70
N GLY A 447 -2.44 1.14 20.22
CA GLY A 447 -1.08 1.27 19.69
C GLY A 447 -0.31 -0.06 19.73
N PHE A 448 -0.47 -0.85 20.80
CA PHE A 448 0.12 -2.18 20.90
C PHE A 448 -0.44 -3.16 19.86
N ASN A 449 -1.74 -3.20 19.66
CA ASN A 449 -2.40 -4.05 18.67
C ASN A 449 -1.96 -3.71 17.24
N ILE A 450 -1.85 -2.42 16.91
CA ILE A 450 -1.29 -1.94 15.64
C ILE A 450 0.19 -2.29 15.53
N ALA A 451 0.99 -2.10 16.60
CA ALA A 451 2.41 -2.44 16.57
C ALA A 451 2.66 -3.92 16.31
N LEU A 452 1.79 -4.81 16.74
CA LEU A 452 1.87 -6.24 16.40
C LEU A 452 1.55 -6.51 14.93
N HIS A 453 0.59 -5.80 14.35
CA HIS A 453 0.32 -5.84 12.92
C HIS A 453 1.57 -5.42 12.12
N GLU A 454 2.15 -4.26 12.45
CA GLU A 454 3.37 -3.76 11.81
C GLU A 454 4.58 -4.67 12.03
N LEU A 455 4.65 -5.34 13.19
CA LEU A 455 5.67 -6.35 13.45
C LEU A 455 5.55 -7.54 12.49
N GLY A 456 4.32 -7.96 12.17
CA GLY A 456 4.07 -9.01 11.19
C GLY A 456 4.63 -8.65 9.81
N HIS A 457 4.40 -7.42 9.33
CA HIS A 457 4.99 -6.90 8.11
C HIS A 457 6.53 -6.90 8.15
N ASN A 458 7.13 -6.36 9.21
CA ASN A 458 8.58 -6.30 9.30
C ASN A 458 9.24 -7.68 9.39
N VAL A 459 8.58 -8.65 10.03
CA VAL A 459 9.06 -10.04 10.09
C VAL A 459 8.98 -10.68 8.70
N GLU A 460 7.87 -10.52 7.97
CA GLU A 460 7.73 -11.01 6.61
C GLU A 460 8.81 -10.41 5.70
N GLN A 461 8.95 -9.08 5.69
CA GLN A 461 9.94 -8.35 4.89
C GLN A 461 11.38 -8.79 5.21
N THR A 462 11.69 -9.04 6.48
CA THR A 462 13.01 -9.53 6.90
C THR A 462 13.24 -10.96 6.42
N ILE A 463 12.25 -11.85 6.53
CA ILE A 463 12.34 -13.22 6.01
C ILE A 463 12.53 -13.19 4.50
N SER A 464 11.75 -12.40 3.81
CA SER A 464 11.81 -12.26 2.36
C SER A 464 13.18 -11.77 1.88
N LEU A 465 13.78 -10.78 2.56
CA LEU A 465 15.08 -10.23 2.19
C LEU A 465 16.26 -11.17 2.48
N TYR A 466 16.21 -11.92 3.59
CA TYR A 466 17.36 -12.69 4.07
C TYR A 466 17.33 -14.17 3.72
N ASP A 467 16.14 -14.77 3.57
CA ASP A 467 16.02 -16.22 3.36
C ASP A 467 15.88 -16.60 1.88
N MET A 468 15.61 -15.61 1.00
CA MET A 468 15.59 -15.88 -0.42
C MET A 468 17.02 -16.08 -0.96
N ASP A 469 17.19 -17.15 -1.74
CA ASP A 469 18.47 -17.52 -2.39
C ASP A 469 18.91 -16.48 -3.42
N TYR A 470 17.97 -15.82 -4.09
CA TYR A 470 18.24 -14.75 -5.05
C TYR A 470 17.57 -13.45 -4.61
N TYR A 471 18.34 -12.36 -4.55
CA TYR A 471 17.79 -11.03 -4.20
C TYR A 471 16.61 -10.63 -5.10
N MET A 472 16.64 -11.00 -6.38
CA MET A 472 15.55 -10.69 -7.32
C MET A 472 14.23 -11.43 -7.02
N LEU A 473 14.25 -12.41 -6.12
CA LEU A 473 13.05 -13.10 -5.63
C LEU A 473 12.55 -12.58 -4.27
N GLN A 474 13.20 -11.57 -3.71
CA GLN A 474 12.74 -10.95 -2.48
C GLN A 474 11.40 -10.22 -2.69
N GLY A 475 10.61 -10.08 -1.62
CA GLY A 475 9.27 -9.54 -1.68
C GLY A 475 8.21 -10.65 -1.85
N VAL A 476 6.96 -10.24 -1.79
CA VAL A 476 5.79 -11.12 -2.01
C VAL A 476 5.05 -10.68 -3.27
N PRO A 477 4.34 -11.60 -3.95
CA PRO A 477 3.69 -11.27 -5.22
C PRO A 477 2.69 -10.13 -5.11
N ASN A 478 1.95 -10.05 -4.01
CA ASN A 478 1.03 -8.93 -3.77
C ASN A 478 0.83 -8.68 -2.26
N THR A 479 0.18 -7.56 -1.94
CA THR A 479 -0.07 -7.11 -0.56
C THR A 479 -0.93 -8.07 0.27
N ALA A 480 -1.71 -8.97 -0.35
CA ALA A 480 -2.51 -9.95 0.40
C ALA A 480 -1.66 -10.89 1.26
N PHE A 481 -0.46 -11.25 0.81
CA PHE A 481 0.44 -12.12 1.57
C PHE A 481 1.05 -11.41 2.77
N THR A 482 1.49 -10.18 2.60
CA THR A 482 2.07 -9.39 3.72
C THR A 482 1.00 -9.02 4.74
N GLU A 483 -0.22 -8.65 4.31
CA GLU A 483 -1.36 -8.39 5.20
C GLU A 483 -1.78 -9.66 5.97
N THR A 484 -1.77 -10.82 5.33
CA THR A 484 -2.12 -12.07 6.00
C THR A 484 -1.21 -12.34 7.20
N LEU A 485 0.10 -12.20 7.05
CA LEU A 485 1.04 -12.39 8.17
C LEU A 485 0.86 -11.33 9.25
N ALA A 486 0.65 -10.08 8.88
CA ALA A 486 0.37 -9.00 9.81
C ALA A 486 -0.88 -9.27 10.67
N PHE A 487 -1.98 -9.72 10.05
CA PHE A 487 -3.19 -10.10 10.78
C PHE A 487 -3.01 -11.33 11.66
N ILE A 488 -2.17 -12.31 11.28
CA ILE A 488 -1.84 -13.45 12.14
C ILE A 488 -1.16 -12.98 13.43
N PHE A 489 -0.22 -12.04 13.32
CA PHE A 489 0.44 -11.46 14.48
C PHE A 489 -0.53 -10.65 15.34
N GLN A 490 -1.32 -9.79 14.70
CA GLN A 490 -2.30 -8.93 15.39
C GLN A 490 -3.32 -9.71 16.20
N LYS A 491 -3.81 -10.86 15.69
CA LYS A 491 -4.76 -11.75 16.39
C LYS A 491 -4.18 -12.43 17.63
N ARG A 492 -2.88 -12.40 17.83
CA ARG A 492 -2.18 -13.02 18.96
C ARG A 492 -1.84 -12.02 20.07
N ASP A 493 -2.40 -10.83 20.04
CA ASP A 493 -2.09 -9.73 20.96
C ASP A 493 -2.33 -10.09 22.43
N LEU A 494 -3.48 -10.67 22.76
CA LEU A 494 -3.78 -11.12 24.12
C LEU A 494 -2.86 -12.26 24.57
N ASP A 495 -2.55 -13.22 23.70
CA ASP A 495 -1.62 -14.31 23.99
C ASP A 495 -0.22 -13.76 24.32
N ILE A 496 0.24 -12.75 23.58
CA ILE A 496 1.52 -12.07 23.81
C ILE A 496 1.52 -11.33 25.14
N LEU A 497 0.38 -10.75 25.54
CA LEU A 497 0.21 -10.14 26.86
C LEU A 497 0.12 -11.18 28.00
N GLY A 498 -0.06 -12.46 27.67
CA GLY A 498 -0.23 -13.55 28.64
C GLY A 498 -1.66 -13.64 29.17
N ILE A 499 -2.63 -13.14 28.40
CA ILE A 499 -4.06 -13.15 28.75
C ILE A 499 -4.74 -14.30 28.00
N SER A 500 -5.29 -15.24 28.76
CA SER A 500 -6.10 -16.33 28.22
C SER A 500 -7.56 -15.94 28.25
N GLU A 501 -8.21 -15.97 27.10
CA GLU A 501 -9.65 -15.73 26.97
C GLU A 501 -10.36 -17.03 26.59
N HIS A 502 -11.36 -17.42 27.37
CA HIS A 502 -12.17 -18.59 27.07
C HIS A 502 -13.57 -18.13 26.58
N ASN A 503 -13.71 -18.01 25.28
CA ASN A 503 -14.99 -17.77 24.64
C ASN A 503 -15.28 -18.90 23.63
N PRO A 504 -16.26 -19.78 23.88
CA PRO A 504 -16.57 -20.91 23.00
C PRO A 504 -17.03 -20.50 21.61
N LEU A 505 -17.49 -19.25 21.43
CA LEU A 505 -17.92 -18.71 20.16
C LEU A 505 -16.82 -17.89 19.45
N LYS A 506 -15.63 -17.77 20.03
CA LYS A 506 -14.56 -16.89 19.52
C LYS A 506 -14.23 -17.16 18.06
N GLU A 507 -14.04 -18.42 17.69
CA GLU A 507 -13.68 -18.77 16.30
C GLU A 507 -14.83 -18.50 15.32
N SER A 508 -16.07 -18.83 15.70
CA SER A 508 -17.25 -18.57 14.86
C SER A 508 -17.50 -17.08 14.68
N LEU A 509 -17.35 -16.30 15.74
CA LEU A 509 -17.47 -14.84 15.66
C LEU A 509 -16.34 -14.23 14.82
N ALA A 510 -15.12 -14.71 14.99
CA ALA A 510 -13.99 -14.26 14.17
C ALA A 510 -14.18 -14.58 12.67
N THR A 511 -14.75 -15.74 12.36
CA THR A 511 -15.09 -16.10 10.97
C THR A 511 -16.12 -15.15 10.38
N LEU A 512 -17.18 -14.83 11.13
CA LEU A 512 -18.20 -13.87 10.70
C LEU A 512 -17.65 -12.45 10.56
N ASP A 513 -16.75 -12.05 11.46
CA ASP A 513 -16.09 -10.74 11.42
C ASP A 513 -15.23 -10.60 10.15
N ILE A 514 -14.41 -11.62 9.86
CA ILE A 514 -13.61 -11.66 8.63
C ILE A 514 -14.52 -11.68 7.40
N PHE A 515 -15.57 -12.51 7.40
CA PHE A 515 -16.47 -12.61 6.26
C PHE A 515 -17.12 -11.25 5.96
N TRP A 516 -17.68 -10.59 6.98
CA TRP A 516 -18.36 -9.31 6.79
C TRP A 516 -17.38 -8.17 6.46
N GLY A 517 -16.20 -8.16 7.07
CA GLY A 517 -15.13 -7.23 6.73
C GLY A 517 -14.63 -7.40 5.29
N SER A 518 -14.55 -8.64 4.80
CA SER A 518 -14.21 -8.92 3.39
C SER A 518 -15.30 -8.38 2.44
N TYR A 519 -16.58 -8.54 2.77
CA TYR A 519 -17.69 -7.95 2.01
C TYR A 519 -17.57 -6.42 1.91
N GLU A 520 -17.31 -5.75 3.04
CA GLU A 520 -17.06 -4.31 3.11
C GLU A 520 -15.93 -3.89 2.14
N ILE A 521 -14.76 -4.52 2.29
CA ILE A 521 -13.55 -4.11 1.57
C ILE A 521 -13.64 -4.43 0.07
N MET A 522 -14.21 -5.58 -0.30
CA MET A 522 -14.40 -5.92 -1.73
C MET A 522 -15.35 -4.94 -2.42
N GLY A 523 -16.40 -4.49 -1.73
CA GLY A 523 -17.30 -3.46 -2.26
C GLY A 523 -16.58 -2.13 -2.49
N VAL A 524 -15.77 -1.68 -1.54
CA VAL A 524 -14.94 -0.47 -1.68
C VAL A 524 -13.94 -0.60 -2.82
N ALA A 525 -13.26 -1.76 -2.92
CA ALA A 525 -12.29 -2.02 -3.98
C ALA A 525 -12.92 -1.98 -5.39
N LEU A 526 -14.11 -2.58 -5.56
CA LEU A 526 -14.84 -2.49 -6.83
C LEU A 526 -15.20 -1.06 -7.21
N VAL A 527 -15.60 -0.22 -6.25
CA VAL A 527 -15.87 1.21 -6.52
C VAL A 527 -14.61 1.92 -6.99
N ASP A 528 -13.45 1.67 -6.35
CA ASP A 528 -12.17 2.24 -6.78
C ASP A 528 -11.78 1.75 -8.19
N MET A 529 -11.85 0.43 -8.43
CA MET A 529 -11.56 -0.19 -9.72
C MET A 529 -12.42 0.42 -10.84
N TYR A 530 -13.72 0.55 -10.63
CA TYR A 530 -14.63 1.13 -11.62
C TYR A 530 -14.44 2.64 -11.79
N THR A 531 -14.02 3.35 -10.75
CA THR A 531 -13.67 4.77 -10.84
C THR A 531 -12.47 4.96 -11.77
N TRP A 532 -11.40 4.18 -11.60
CA TRP A 532 -10.24 4.22 -12.49
C TRP A 532 -10.58 3.81 -13.92
N LYS A 533 -11.39 2.77 -14.10
CA LYS A 533 -11.89 2.37 -15.43
C LYS A 533 -12.69 3.49 -16.08
N TRP A 534 -13.62 4.11 -15.35
CA TRP A 534 -14.40 5.25 -15.84
C TRP A 534 -13.52 6.43 -16.24
N LEU A 535 -12.48 6.74 -15.48
CA LEU A 535 -11.52 7.80 -15.80
C LEU A 535 -10.78 7.52 -17.12
N TYR A 536 -10.38 6.26 -17.37
CA TYR A 536 -9.77 5.88 -18.65
C TYR A 536 -10.76 5.94 -19.82
N ASP A 537 -12.02 5.61 -19.59
CA ASP A 537 -13.08 5.74 -20.59
C ASP A 537 -13.43 7.22 -20.87
N HIS A 538 -13.13 8.13 -19.92
CA HIS A 538 -13.43 9.55 -19.99
C HIS A 538 -12.18 10.42 -19.71
N PRO A 539 -11.10 10.31 -20.51
CA PRO A 539 -9.82 10.96 -20.21
C PRO A 539 -9.86 12.49 -20.25
N GLN A 540 -10.95 13.07 -20.78
CA GLN A 540 -11.19 14.52 -20.83
C GLN A 540 -12.09 15.01 -19.69
N ALA A 541 -12.40 14.17 -18.68
CA ALA A 541 -13.20 14.58 -17.53
C ALA A 541 -12.57 15.77 -16.79
N THR A 542 -13.42 16.64 -16.25
CA THR A 542 -13.04 17.88 -15.56
C THR A 542 -13.56 17.88 -14.13
#